data_f789ac132be8f044b1f009f63d30734b
#
_entry.id   f789ac132be8f044b1f009f63d30734b
#
_cell.length_a   1.000
_cell.length_b   1.000
_cell.length_c   1.000
_cell.angle_alpha   90.00
_cell.angle_beta   90.00
_cell.angle_gamma   90.00
#
_symmetry.space_group_name_H-M   'P 1'
#
loop_
_entity.id
_entity.type
_entity.pdbx_description
1 polymer ?
#
loop_
_entity_poly.entity_id
_entity_poly.type
_entity_poly.pdbx_seq_one_letter_code
_entity_poly.pdbx_strand_id
1 'polypeptide(L)'
;IPHKEEYYCAVKSTREGSEILVANCGGIEVESNWERVKRLCLEIGQSPSPESLEKLSKEAGFSGALAKKMAEFAGKMFACFDSEDAQYLEVNPVVLRAGDDELVALDAVTLLDGDAKFRHPDWNFAFAAEFGRAYSKQELEVMAVDSKIKGSVKFIEIPGGDTAMLPAGGGASVYYSDAV
;
A
#
# COMPACT_ATOMS: atom_id res chain seq x y z
N ILE A 1 20.34 -1.04 -12.99
CA ILE A 1 19.77 -1.33 -14.32
C ILE A 1 20.00 -0.10 -15.19
N PRO A 2 20.66 -0.20 -16.36
CA PRO A 2 20.82 0.93 -17.26
C PRO A 2 19.47 1.37 -17.82
N HIS A 3 19.13 2.64 -17.66
CA HIS A 3 17.89 3.28 -18.10
C HIS A 3 18.13 4.76 -18.38
N LYS A 4 17.19 5.43 -19.03
CA LYS A 4 17.26 6.85 -19.38
C LYS A 4 16.14 7.68 -18.76
N GLU A 5 14.96 7.08 -18.62
CA GLU A 5 13.75 7.74 -18.21
C GLU A 5 13.13 6.99 -17.01
N GLU A 6 12.59 7.75 -16.09
CA GLU A 6 11.94 7.27 -14.89
C GLU A 6 10.47 7.65 -14.92
N TYR A 7 9.62 6.72 -14.55
CA TYR A 7 8.17 6.85 -14.55
C TYR A 7 7.61 6.51 -13.18
N TYR A 8 6.37 6.84 -12.96
CA TYR A 8 5.64 6.60 -11.72
C TYR A 8 4.40 5.76 -11.97
N CYS A 9 4.17 4.78 -11.12
CA CYS A 9 2.92 4.03 -11.08
C CYS A 9 2.56 3.67 -9.65
N ALA A 10 1.31 3.94 -9.24
CA ALA A 10 0.82 3.53 -7.94
C ALA A 10 -0.64 3.10 -8.00
N VAL A 11 -1.04 2.28 -7.05
CA VAL A 11 -2.43 1.90 -6.78
C VAL A 11 -2.71 2.12 -5.31
N LYS A 12 -3.84 2.73 -4.98
CA LYS A 12 -4.24 2.95 -3.60
C LYS A 12 -5.74 2.73 -3.38
N SER A 13 -6.08 2.29 -2.19
CA SER A 13 -7.47 2.25 -1.72
C SER A 13 -7.99 3.65 -1.46
N THR A 14 -9.27 3.85 -1.72
CA THR A 14 -10.02 5.04 -1.35
C THR A 14 -11.33 4.63 -0.67
N ARG A 15 -12.07 5.60 -0.16
CA ARG A 15 -13.38 5.34 0.45
C ARG A 15 -14.39 4.78 -0.57
N GLU A 16 -14.28 5.21 -1.82
CA GLU A 16 -15.20 4.87 -2.90
C GLU A 16 -14.73 3.65 -3.72
N GLY A 17 -13.50 3.16 -3.51
CA GLY A 17 -12.93 2.05 -4.26
C GLY A 17 -11.42 2.12 -4.36
N SER A 18 -10.86 2.20 -5.56
CA SER A 18 -9.41 2.26 -5.78
C SER A 18 -9.04 3.33 -6.80
N GLU A 19 -7.83 3.84 -6.72
CA GLU A 19 -7.24 4.74 -7.72
C GLU A 19 -5.94 4.14 -8.27
N ILE A 20 -5.81 4.15 -9.60
CA ILE A 20 -4.55 3.87 -10.29
C ILE A 20 -3.97 5.21 -10.73
N LEU A 21 -2.71 5.45 -10.38
CA LEU A 21 -1.99 6.68 -10.66
C LEU A 21 -0.81 6.38 -11.58
N VAL A 22 -0.63 7.20 -12.60
CA VAL A 22 0.47 7.05 -13.57
C VAL A 22 1.02 8.42 -13.95
N ALA A 23 2.36 8.54 -14.03
CA ALA A 23 3.02 9.72 -14.57
C ALA A 23 4.22 9.36 -15.45
N ASN A 24 4.48 10.18 -16.45
CA ASN A 24 5.65 10.06 -17.33
C ASN A 24 6.91 10.74 -16.76
N CYS A 25 6.97 10.89 -15.46
CA CYS A 25 8.13 11.25 -14.67
C CYS A 25 8.12 10.42 -13.40
N GLY A 26 9.28 10.14 -12.84
CA GLY A 26 9.44 9.31 -11.64
C GLY A 26 10.56 9.83 -10.74
N GLY A 27 10.94 9.04 -9.74
CA GLY A 27 11.94 9.44 -8.76
C GLY A 27 11.53 10.71 -8.00
N ILE A 28 12.47 11.59 -7.73
CA ILE A 28 12.23 12.87 -7.05
C ILE A 28 11.40 13.84 -7.91
N GLU A 29 11.42 13.68 -9.24
CA GLU A 29 10.74 14.60 -10.16
C GLU A 29 9.22 14.55 -9.98
N VAL A 30 8.62 13.41 -9.69
CA VAL A 30 7.16 13.29 -9.50
C VAL A 30 6.67 14.08 -8.30
N GLU A 31 7.45 14.15 -7.23
CA GLU A 31 7.09 14.90 -6.01
C GLU A 31 6.92 16.40 -6.27
N SER A 32 7.72 16.93 -7.20
CA SER A 32 7.70 18.34 -7.59
C SER A 32 6.73 18.65 -8.73
N ASN A 33 6.16 17.63 -9.39
CA ASN A 33 5.32 17.75 -10.59
C ASN A 33 4.04 16.92 -10.46
N TRP A 34 3.37 16.99 -9.32
CA TRP A 34 2.19 16.18 -9.03
C TRP A 34 1.02 16.40 -9.99
N GLU A 35 0.96 17.53 -10.68
CA GLU A 35 -0.03 17.84 -11.72
C GLU A 35 0.11 16.95 -12.97
N ARG A 36 1.28 16.33 -13.17
CA ARG A 36 1.53 15.37 -14.26
C ARG A 36 0.96 13.98 -13.95
N VAL A 37 0.67 13.69 -12.69
CA VAL A 37 0.07 12.42 -12.28
C VAL A 37 -1.38 12.36 -12.75
N LYS A 38 -1.69 11.39 -13.60
CA LYS A 38 -3.06 11.10 -14.04
C LYS A 38 -3.61 9.94 -13.24
N ARG A 39 -4.94 9.94 -13.07
CA ARG A 39 -5.62 8.97 -12.23
C ARG A 39 -6.79 8.32 -12.92
N LEU A 40 -6.98 7.04 -12.66
CA LEU A 40 -8.17 6.27 -12.99
C LEU A 40 -8.83 5.85 -11.68
N CYS A 41 -10.04 6.36 -11.43
CA CYS A 41 -10.83 5.96 -10.26
C CYS A 41 -11.69 4.74 -10.63
N LEU A 42 -11.76 3.77 -9.74
CA LEU A 42 -12.52 2.54 -9.85
C LEU A 42 -13.45 2.44 -8.64
N GLU A 43 -14.69 2.04 -8.85
CA GLU A 43 -15.63 1.75 -7.78
C GLU A 43 -15.26 0.45 -7.04
N ILE A 44 -15.80 0.25 -5.84
CA ILE A 44 -15.58 -0.96 -5.05
C ILE A 44 -15.95 -2.20 -5.87
N GLY A 45 -15.01 -3.14 -5.98
CA GLY A 45 -15.18 -4.38 -6.74
C GLY A 45 -15.04 -4.24 -8.26
N GLN A 46 -14.71 -3.04 -8.75
CA GLN A 46 -14.46 -2.82 -10.17
C GLN A 46 -12.98 -3.07 -10.50
N SER A 47 -12.74 -3.82 -11.58
CA SER A 47 -11.41 -3.96 -12.18
C SER A 47 -11.23 -3.04 -13.38
N PRO A 48 -10.02 -2.55 -13.63
CA PRO A 48 -9.76 -1.68 -14.79
C PRO A 48 -9.84 -2.46 -16.09
N SER A 49 -10.44 -1.87 -17.12
CA SER A 49 -10.39 -2.46 -18.47
C SER A 49 -9.09 -2.10 -19.19
N PRO A 50 -8.62 -2.92 -20.16
CA PRO A 50 -7.45 -2.59 -20.96
C PRO A 50 -7.58 -1.21 -21.65
N GLU A 51 -8.76 -0.84 -22.12
CA GLU A 51 -9.04 0.42 -22.78
C GLU A 51 -8.90 1.60 -21.80
N SER A 52 -9.38 1.45 -20.56
CA SER A 52 -9.27 2.49 -19.54
C SER A 52 -7.82 2.71 -19.11
N LEU A 53 -7.03 1.65 -19.01
CA LEU A 53 -5.60 1.72 -18.70
C LEU A 53 -4.79 2.35 -19.84
N GLU A 54 -5.10 1.99 -21.09
CA GLU A 54 -4.44 2.60 -22.26
C GLU A 54 -4.78 4.09 -22.36
N LYS A 55 -6.02 4.48 -22.07
CA LYS A 55 -6.44 5.89 -22.02
C LYS A 55 -5.66 6.64 -20.92
N LEU A 56 -5.60 6.08 -19.69
CA LEU A 56 -4.84 6.66 -18.59
C LEU A 56 -3.37 6.89 -18.96
N SER A 57 -2.72 5.89 -19.58
CA SER A 57 -1.34 5.99 -20.01
C SER A 57 -1.13 7.11 -21.04
N LYS A 58 -2.04 7.25 -22.00
CA LYS A 58 -1.99 8.34 -23.00
C LYS A 58 -2.20 9.70 -22.35
N GLU A 59 -3.13 9.84 -21.41
CA GLU A 59 -3.36 11.07 -20.65
C GLU A 59 -2.15 11.46 -19.81
N ALA A 60 -1.39 10.48 -19.29
CA ALA A 60 -0.13 10.69 -18.59
C ALA A 60 1.05 11.06 -19.52
N GLY A 61 0.81 11.15 -20.85
CA GLY A 61 1.79 11.58 -21.81
C GLY A 61 2.60 10.47 -22.49
N PHE A 62 2.26 9.19 -22.24
CA PHE A 62 2.86 8.08 -22.96
C PHE A 62 2.28 7.93 -24.36
N SER A 63 3.07 7.43 -25.32
CA SER A 63 2.65 7.26 -26.70
C SER A 63 3.14 5.93 -27.31
N GLY A 64 2.51 5.51 -28.40
CA GLY A 64 2.92 4.35 -29.16
C GLY A 64 2.98 3.05 -28.36
N ALA A 65 4.06 2.28 -28.52
CA ALA A 65 4.27 1.02 -27.82
C ALA A 65 4.44 1.20 -26.31
N LEU A 66 5.05 2.31 -25.88
CA LEU A 66 5.28 2.58 -24.47
C LEU A 66 3.97 2.82 -23.70
N ALA A 67 2.97 3.47 -24.32
CA ALA A 67 1.64 3.64 -23.71
C ALA A 67 0.97 2.29 -23.43
N LYS A 68 1.09 1.32 -24.34
CA LYS A 68 0.57 -0.04 -24.13
C LYS A 68 1.31 -0.78 -23.04
N LYS A 69 2.65 -0.70 -23.03
CA LYS A 69 3.47 -1.32 -21.97
C LYS A 69 3.15 -0.75 -20.59
N MET A 70 2.97 0.57 -20.47
CA MET A 70 2.59 1.20 -19.20
C MET A 70 1.17 0.80 -18.78
N ALA A 71 0.24 0.68 -19.71
CA ALA A 71 -1.11 0.18 -19.41
C ALA A 71 -1.09 -1.27 -18.89
N GLU A 72 -0.31 -2.14 -19.52
CA GLU A 72 -0.11 -3.53 -19.08
C GLU A 72 0.57 -3.58 -17.71
N PHE A 73 1.58 -2.73 -17.49
CA PHE A 73 2.26 -2.63 -16.20
C PHE A 73 1.31 -2.19 -15.09
N ALA A 74 0.52 -1.13 -15.32
CA ALA A 74 -0.48 -0.65 -14.37
C ALA A 74 -1.57 -1.70 -14.09
N GLY A 75 -1.97 -2.47 -15.10
CA GLY A 75 -2.89 -3.59 -14.92
C GLY A 75 -2.32 -4.71 -14.05
N LYS A 76 -1.04 -5.06 -14.22
CA LYS A 76 -0.35 -6.03 -13.35
C LYS A 76 -0.19 -5.51 -11.93
N MET A 77 0.10 -4.21 -11.76
CA MET A 77 0.14 -3.60 -10.44
C MET A 77 -1.21 -3.64 -9.73
N PHE A 78 -2.30 -3.34 -10.45
CA PHE A 78 -3.65 -3.46 -9.89
C PHE A 78 -3.98 -4.91 -9.49
N ALA A 79 -3.65 -5.88 -10.33
CA ALA A 79 -3.87 -7.30 -10.03
C ALA A 79 -3.07 -7.73 -8.78
N CYS A 80 -1.82 -7.29 -8.64
CA CYS A 80 -1.00 -7.54 -7.45
C CYS A 80 -1.62 -6.85 -6.21
N PHE A 81 -2.00 -5.59 -6.33
CA PHE A 81 -2.65 -4.82 -5.26
C PHE A 81 -3.91 -5.52 -4.73
N ASP A 82 -4.77 -5.99 -5.64
CA ASP A 82 -6.04 -6.65 -5.30
C ASP A 82 -5.80 -8.05 -4.70
N SER A 83 -4.90 -8.84 -5.30
CA SER A 83 -4.62 -10.21 -4.85
C SER A 83 -3.88 -10.27 -3.52
N GLU A 84 -3.10 -9.25 -3.18
CA GLU A 84 -2.33 -9.19 -1.94
C GLU A 84 -3.01 -8.36 -0.84
N ASP A 85 -4.29 -8.05 -0.97
CA ASP A 85 -5.00 -7.19 -0.01
C ASP A 85 -4.20 -5.92 0.37
N ALA A 86 -3.59 -5.29 -0.63
CA ALA A 86 -2.82 -4.08 -0.39
C ALA A 86 -3.74 -2.87 -0.24
N GLN A 87 -3.36 -1.94 0.61
CA GLN A 87 -4.00 -0.63 0.76
C GLN A 87 -3.31 0.44 -0.07
N TYR A 88 -2.01 0.22 -0.33
CA TYR A 88 -1.16 1.06 -1.15
C TYR A 88 -0.07 0.21 -1.80
N LEU A 89 0.18 0.44 -3.07
CA LEU A 89 1.29 -0.15 -3.82
C LEU A 89 1.84 0.91 -4.75
N GLU A 90 3.09 1.29 -4.56
CA GLU A 90 3.80 2.28 -5.37
C GLU A 90 5.06 1.67 -5.97
N VAL A 91 5.33 1.99 -7.23
CA VAL A 91 6.62 1.77 -7.88
C VAL A 91 7.15 3.11 -8.34
N ASN A 92 8.25 3.54 -7.71
CA ASN A 92 8.88 4.82 -7.97
C ASN A 92 10.41 4.72 -7.81
N PRO A 93 11.17 4.63 -8.92
CA PRO A 93 10.68 4.72 -10.30
C PRO A 93 10.36 3.37 -10.97
N VAL A 94 9.47 3.43 -11.96
CA VAL A 94 9.39 2.46 -13.05
C VAL A 94 10.32 2.91 -14.17
N VAL A 95 11.12 2.02 -14.73
CA VAL A 95 12.06 2.38 -15.78
C VAL A 95 11.92 1.50 -17.01
N LEU A 96 12.24 2.05 -18.18
CA LEU A 96 12.39 1.28 -19.40
C LEU A 96 13.83 0.73 -19.46
N ARG A 97 13.98 -0.57 -19.31
CA ARG A 97 15.30 -1.23 -19.31
C ARG A 97 15.94 -1.16 -20.70
N ALA A 98 17.18 -0.69 -20.74
CA ALA A 98 17.93 -0.66 -21.99
C ALA A 98 18.28 -2.09 -22.45
N GLY A 99 17.96 -2.40 -23.71
CA GLY A 99 18.31 -3.65 -24.39
C GLY A 99 17.12 -4.53 -24.77
N ASP A 100 16.05 -4.54 -24.01
CA ASP A 100 14.83 -5.30 -24.31
C ASP A 100 13.54 -4.45 -24.25
N ASP A 101 13.69 -3.18 -23.87
CA ASP A 101 12.58 -2.22 -23.70
C ASP A 101 11.46 -2.70 -22.74
N GLU A 102 11.80 -3.53 -21.76
CA GLU A 102 10.85 -3.94 -20.73
C GLU A 102 10.74 -2.90 -19.60
N LEU A 103 9.52 -2.69 -19.10
CA LEU A 103 9.29 -1.87 -17.91
C LEU A 103 9.65 -2.68 -16.65
N VAL A 104 10.47 -2.08 -15.80
CA VAL A 104 11.00 -2.71 -14.59
C VAL A 104 10.78 -1.79 -13.39
N ALA A 105 10.29 -2.36 -12.29
CA ALA A 105 10.27 -1.70 -11.00
C ALA A 105 11.69 -1.64 -10.43
N LEU A 106 12.19 -0.45 -10.09
CA LEU A 106 13.46 -0.31 -9.38
C LEU A 106 13.29 -0.28 -7.89
N ASP A 107 12.22 0.33 -7.43
CA ASP A 107 11.84 0.38 -6.03
C ASP A 107 10.33 0.25 -5.89
N ALA A 108 9.89 -0.34 -4.79
CA ALA A 108 8.48 -0.53 -4.51
C ALA A 108 8.18 -0.32 -3.03
N VAL A 109 7.11 0.40 -2.76
CA VAL A 109 6.54 0.56 -1.41
C VAL A 109 5.17 -0.08 -1.39
N THR A 110 4.92 -0.94 -0.40
CA THR A 110 3.63 -1.61 -0.25
C THR A 110 3.14 -1.47 1.18
N LEU A 111 1.88 -1.09 1.32
CA LEU A 111 1.14 -1.15 2.56
C LEU A 111 0.08 -2.25 2.43
N LEU A 112 0.26 -3.34 3.15
CA LEU A 112 -0.65 -4.47 3.15
C LEU A 112 -1.66 -4.34 4.29
N ASP A 113 -2.85 -4.89 4.10
CA ASP A 113 -3.83 -5.02 5.17
C ASP A 113 -3.41 -6.16 6.12
N GLY A 114 -2.90 -5.80 7.29
CA GLY A 114 -2.48 -6.76 8.31
C GLY A 114 -3.60 -7.69 8.78
N ASP A 115 -4.86 -7.23 8.73
CA ASP A 115 -6.02 -8.03 9.10
C ASP A 115 -6.36 -9.10 8.06
N ALA A 116 -5.85 -8.98 6.82
CA ALA A 116 -6.00 -9.97 5.76
C ALA A 116 -5.03 -11.16 5.88
N LYS A 117 -4.09 -11.14 6.82
CA LYS A 117 -3.06 -12.18 6.98
C LYS A 117 -3.62 -13.61 7.03
N PHE A 118 -4.84 -13.81 7.54
CA PHE A 118 -5.47 -15.14 7.57
C PHE A 118 -5.76 -15.73 6.18
N ARG A 119 -5.83 -14.89 5.15
CA ARG A 119 -6.01 -15.29 3.74
C ARG A 119 -4.68 -15.54 3.01
N HIS A 120 -3.57 -15.09 3.61
CA HIS A 120 -2.23 -15.14 3.02
C HIS A 120 -1.27 -15.98 3.89
N PRO A 121 -1.43 -17.32 3.90
CA PRO A 121 -0.58 -18.20 4.70
C PRO A 121 0.90 -18.20 4.24
N ASP A 122 1.15 -17.72 3.02
CA ASP A 122 2.47 -17.56 2.41
C ASP A 122 3.20 -16.28 2.83
N TRP A 123 2.53 -15.33 3.47
CA TRP A 123 3.19 -14.16 4.03
C TRP A 123 4.15 -14.53 5.15
N ASN A 124 5.42 -14.65 4.78
CA ASN A 124 6.50 -15.14 5.63
C ASN A 124 7.39 -14.00 6.17
N PHE A 125 6.76 -12.92 6.60
CA PHE A 125 7.45 -11.76 7.16
C PHE A 125 6.70 -11.23 8.39
N ALA A 126 7.42 -10.45 9.22
CA ALA A 126 6.83 -9.74 10.34
C ALA A 126 6.34 -8.36 9.88
N PHE A 127 5.09 -8.03 10.20
CA PHE A 127 4.59 -6.67 10.01
C PHE A 127 5.34 -5.70 10.93
N ALA A 128 5.53 -4.48 10.45
CA ALA A 128 6.07 -3.40 11.28
C ALA A 128 5.14 -3.14 12.48
N ALA A 129 5.72 -2.81 13.62
CA ALA A 129 4.93 -2.46 14.79
C ALA A 129 4.13 -1.16 14.54
N GLU A 130 2.86 -1.17 14.90
CA GLU A 130 1.89 -0.08 14.64
C GLU A 130 2.36 1.30 15.14
N PHE A 131 3.15 1.33 16.20
CA PHE A 131 3.61 2.56 16.84
C PHE A 131 5.01 3.02 16.40
N GLY A 132 5.58 2.46 15.33
CA GLY A 132 6.92 2.82 14.87
C GLY A 132 8.05 2.46 15.84
N ARG A 133 7.78 1.65 16.88
CA ARG A 133 8.73 1.08 17.83
C ARG A 133 8.58 -0.44 17.93
N ALA A 134 9.59 -1.12 18.39
CA ALA A 134 9.45 -2.54 18.68
C ALA A 134 8.42 -2.77 19.81
N TYR A 135 7.67 -3.85 19.70
CA TYR A 135 6.80 -4.29 20.79
C TYR A 135 7.61 -4.68 22.01
N SER A 136 7.11 -4.38 23.22
CA SER A 136 7.68 -4.88 24.45
C SER A 136 7.42 -6.38 24.61
N LYS A 137 8.16 -7.01 25.51
CA LYS A 137 7.97 -8.44 25.80
C LYS A 137 6.54 -8.73 26.27
N GLN A 138 6.00 -7.85 27.09
CA GLN A 138 4.66 -7.96 27.64
C GLN A 138 3.58 -7.81 26.52
N GLU A 139 3.78 -6.88 25.62
CA GLU A 139 2.89 -6.72 24.44
C GLU A 139 2.88 -7.99 23.59
N LEU A 140 4.05 -8.57 23.29
CA LEU A 140 4.15 -9.81 22.53
C LEU A 140 3.48 -11.00 23.25
N GLU A 141 3.64 -11.11 24.57
CA GLU A 141 2.98 -12.16 25.38
C GLU A 141 1.46 -12.03 25.32
N VAL A 142 0.91 -10.80 25.43
CA VAL A 142 -0.53 -10.56 25.35
C VAL A 142 -1.06 -10.80 23.94
N MET A 143 -0.35 -10.39 22.89
CA MET A 143 -0.70 -10.69 21.49
C MET A 143 -0.77 -12.20 21.24
N ALA A 144 0.15 -12.98 21.83
CA ALA A 144 0.14 -14.44 21.72
C ALA A 144 -1.04 -15.09 22.46
N VAL A 145 -1.59 -14.45 23.47
CA VAL A 145 -2.84 -14.86 24.16
C VAL A 145 -4.05 -14.46 23.32
N ASP A 146 -4.10 -13.21 22.86
CA ASP A 146 -5.20 -12.67 22.03
C ASP A 146 -5.50 -13.55 20.82
N SER A 147 -4.45 -14.03 20.15
CA SER A 147 -4.57 -14.91 18.98
C SER A 147 -5.24 -16.28 19.25
N LYS A 148 -5.40 -16.67 20.52
CA LYS A 148 -5.91 -18.00 20.93
C LYS A 148 -7.28 -17.97 21.60
N ILE A 149 -7.77 -16.79 21.98
CA ILE A 149 -9.01 -16.63 22.72
C ILE A 149 -10.16 -16.18 21.82
N LYS A 150 -11.40 -16.48 22.26
CA LYS A 150 -12.61 -15.89 21.66
C LYS A 150 -12.86 -14.55 22.36
N GLY A 151 -12.55 -13.49 21.71
CA GLY A 151 -12.60 -12.14 22.26
C GLY A 151 -11.34 -11.40 21.89
N SER A 152 -11.13 -10.25 22.46
CA SER A 152 -9.91 -9.49 22.24
C SER A 152 -9.36 -8.97 23.55
N VAL A 153 -8.05 -9.12 23.75
CA VAL A 153 -7.28 -8.51 24.81
C VAL A 153 -6.11 -7.78 24.19
N LYS A 154 -5.97 -6.51 24.48
CA LYS A 154 -4.82 -5.71 24.00
C LYS A 154 -4.08 -5.14 25.20
N PHE A 155 -2.77 -5.06 25.07
CA PHE A 155 -1.90 -4.41 26.03
C PHE A 155 -0.98 -3.46 25.29
N ILE A 156 -0.92 -2.23 25.76
CA ILE A 156 -0.06 -1.19 25.18
C ILE A 156 0.75 -0.59 26.33
N GLU A 157 2.07 -0.64 26.20
CA GLU A 157 2.99 -0.03 27.12
C GLU A 157 3.38 1.36 26.63
N ILE A 158 3.09 2.38 27.44
CA ILE A 158 3.49 3.77 27.17
C ILE A 158 4.78 4.03 27.97
N PRO A 159 5.93 4.24 27.31
CA PRO A 159 7.18 4.51 28.00
C PRO A 159 7.08 5.72 28.91
N GLY A 160 7.45 5.53 30.19
CA GLY A 160 7.39 6.59 31.20
C GLY A 160 6.02 6.80 31.85
N GLY A 161 5.04 6.00 31.49
CA GLY A 161 3.73 5.98 32.18
C GLY A 161 3.85 5.41 33.59
N ASP A 162 3.13 6.02 34.53
CA ASP A 162 3.08 5.60 35.94
C ASP A 162 1.68 5.11 36.36
N THR A 163 0.74 5.13 35.43
CA THR A 163 -0.66 4.77 35.66
C THR A 163 -1.06 3.58 34.80
N ALA A 164 -1.72 2.58 35.39
CA ALA A 164 -2.27 1.45 34.66
C ALA A 164 -3.78 1.56 34.52
N MET A 165 -4.31 1.39 33.30
CA MET A 165 -5.74 1.31 33.03
C MET A 165 -6.13 -0.09 32.58
N LEU A 166 -7.26 -0.59 33.06
CA LEU A 166 -7.83 -1.89 32.70
C LEU A 166 -9.31 -1.71 32.26
N PRO A 167 -9.55 -1.03 31.14
CA PRO A 167 -10.91 -0.82 30.67
C PRO A 167 -11.47 -2.10 30.03
N ALA A 168 -12.77 -2.31 30.18
CA ALA A 168 -13.51 -3.36 29.50
C ALA A 168 -14.39 -2.76 28.39
N GLY A 169 -14.27 -3.31 27.17
CA GLY A 169 -15.03 -2.88 26.00
C GLY A 169 -14.31 -1.83 25.15
N GLY A 170 -14.25 -2.09 23.82
CA GLY A 170 -13.42 -1.34 22.87
C GLY A 170 -13.72 0.16 22.82
N GLY A 171 -14.98 0.58 22.64
CA GLY A 171 -15.34 2.00 22.53
C GLY A 171 -15.14 2.77 23.85
N ALA A 172 -15.45 2.15 24.98
CA ALA A 172 -15.25 2.77 26.30
C ALA A 172 -13.76 2.94 26.63
N SER A 173 -12.90 2.01 26.16
CA SER A 173 -11.45 2.09 26.37
C SER A 173 -10.85 3.36 25.81
N VAL A 174 -11.22 3.74 24.59
CA VAL A 174 -10.75 4.97 23.95
C VAL A 174 -11.15 6.18 24.78
N TYR A 175 -12.42 6.23 25.20
CA TYR A 175 -12.94 7.35 25.97
C TYR A 175 -12.24 7.53 27.33
N TYR A 176 -11.96 6.42 28.01
CA TYR A 176 -11.25 6.48 29.29
C TYR A 176 -9.77 6.84 29.10
N SER A 177 -9.14 6.41 28.01
CA SER A 177 -7.75 6.76 27.72
C SER A 177 -7.57 8.25 27.44
N ASP A 178 -8.57 8.89 26.85
CA ASP A 178 -8.56 10.33 26.58
C ASP A 178 -8.78 11.18 27.88
N ALA A 179 -9.28 10.55 28.94
CA ALA A 179 -9.61 11.25 30.18
C ALA A 179 -8.52 11.17 31.26
N VAL A 180 -7.48 10.37 31.05
CA VAL A 180 -6.32 10.15 31.97
C VAL A 180 -5.09 10.81 31.42
#